data_ccc35c05a8463092ec95624bae9343b4
#
_entry.id   ccc35c05a8463092ec95624bae9343b4
#
_cell.length_a   1.000
_cell.length_b   1.000
_cell.length_c   1.000
_cell.angle_alpha   90.00
_cell.angle_beta   90.00
_cell.angle_gamma   90.00
#
_symmetry.space_group_name_H-M   'P 1'
#
loop_
_entity.id
_entity.type
_entity.pdbx_description
1 polymer ?
#
loop_
_entity_poly.entity_id
_entity_poly.type
_entity_poly.pdbx_seq_one_letter_code
_entity_poly.pdbx_strand_id
1 'polypeptide(L)'
;MKQKKTMLIMVIVLAVLLALYGGLKAWNSHSEKQKKAKEDKEKVSLVDVKSLKSFAYESGGSKMSFTKDDGEWVYDEDDGVRLNQSTIKSTAKEITGLTAVRKLSDPDEKSDYGLDSPDYTVTYAAKDGTKGTIQIGNAAGDNYYAMIEDSDAVYTISGTLVSDLVFDLSSLTENDTLPSISSGNLKKVEVTQNGKTTTYKKKKERAELAGGWGTISLTQCTDYNVKDLAKYGLDEANRITVTATYKDSTSGDKKT
;
A
#
# COMPACT_ATOMS: atom_id res chain seq x y z
N MET A 1 -48.31 -48.04 -9.17
CA MET A 1 -47.95 -47.91 -7.74
C MET A 1 -46.43 -47.96 -7.46
N LYS A 2 -45.62 -48.74 -8.16
CA LYS A 2 -44.14 -48.83 -7.94
C LYS A 2 -43.41 -47.51 -8.13
N GLN A 3 -43.69 -46.72 -9.18
CA GLN A 3 -43.01 -45.44 -9.46
C GLN A 3 -43.21 -44.39 -8.36
N LYS A 4 -44.42 -44.29 -7.76
CA LYS A 4 -44.66 -43.34 -6.66
C LYS A 4 -43.85 -43.66 -5.40
N LYS A 5 -43.65 -44.97 -5.09
CA LYS A 5 -42.84 -45.43 -3.97
C LYS A 5 -41.35 -45.11 -4.20
N THR A 6 -40.84 -45.31 -5.41
CA THR A 6 -39.45 -45.01 -5.77
C THR A 6 -39.16 -43.49 -5.70
N MET A 7 -40.10 -42.67 -6.18
CA MET A 7 -40.01 -41.21 -6.09
C MET A 7 -40.01 -40.71 -4.64
N LEU A 8 -40.85 -41.30 -3.78
CA LEU A 8 -40.87 -40.97 -2.35
C LEU A 8 -39.57 -41.33 -1.65
N ILE A 9 -38.98 -42.49 -1.97
CA ILE A 9 -37.67 -42.90 -1.43
C ILE A 9 -36.57 -41.93 -1.87
N MET A 10 -36.55 -41.51 -3.16
CA MET A 10 -35.56 -40.51 -3.64
C MET A 10 -35.67 -39.17 -2.91
N VAL A 11 -36.89 -38.70 -2.65
CA VAL A 11 -37.10 -37.43 -1.92
C VAL A 11 -36.60 -37.55 -0.48
N ILE A 12 -36.85 -38.69 0.19
CA ILE A 12 -36.36 -38.94 1.55
C ILE A 12 -34.83 -38.99 1.58
N VAL A 13 -34.22 -39.70 0.63
CA VAL A 13 -32.74 -39.77 0.53
C VAL A 13 -32.15 -38.37 0.29
N LEU A 14 -32.74 -37.57 -0.59
CA LEU A 14 -32.30 -36.20 -0.84
C LEU A 14 -32.42 -35.32 0.42
N ALA A 15 -33.53 -35.44 1.15
CA ALA A 15 -33.73 -34.71 2.40
C ALA A 15 -32.68 -35.08 3.47
N VAL A 16 -32.34 -36.38 3.58
CA VAL A 16 -31.29 -36.86 4.49
C VAL A 16 -29.92 -36.34 4.08
N LEU A 17 -29.58 -36.33 2.79
CA LEU A 17 -28.31 -35.79 2.28
C LEU A 17 -28.20 -34.28 2.54
N LEU A 18 -29.26 -33.52 2.35
CA LEU A 18 -29.29 -32.09 2.66
C LEU A 18 -29.14 -31.82 4.16
N ALA A 19 -29.78 -32.64 5.01
CA ALA A 19 -29.61 -32.53 6.46
C ALA A 19 -28.18 -32.87 6.92
N LEU A 20 -27.56 -33.90 6.33
CA LEU A 20 -26.16 -34.25 6.60
C LEU A 20 -25.20 -33.16 6.12
N TYR A 21 -25.43 -32.62 4.92
CA TYR A 21 -24.61 -31.49 4.39
C TYR A 21 -24.74 -30.24 5.27
N GLY A 22 -25.95 -29.89 5.67
CA GLY A 22 -26.21 -28.77 6.58
C GLY A 22 -25.55 -28.97 7.94
N GLY A 23 -25.62 -30.17 8.48
CA GLY A 23 -24.97 -30.55 9.74
C GLY A 23 -23.45 -30.47 9.67
N LEU A 24 -22.85 -31.02 8.61
CA LEU A 24 -21.40 -30.94 8.38
C LEU A 24 -20.91 -29.49 8.18
N LYS A 25 -21.68 -28.70 7.43
CA LYS A 25 -21.36 -27.28 7.22
C LYS A 25 -21.44 -26.45 8.51
N ALA A 26 -22.45 -26.69 9.32
CA ALA A 26 -22.61 -26.05 10.63
C ALA A 26 -21.48 -26.47 11.60
N TRP A 27 -21.14 -27.77 11.61
CA TRP A 27 -20.01 -28.26 12.42
C TRP A 27 -18.67 -27.67 12.01
N ASN A 28 -18.37 -27.65 10.70
CA ASN A 28 -17.14 -27.04 10.18
C ASN A 28 -17.06 -25.54 10.54
N SER A 29 -18.15 -24.79 10.32
CA SER A 29 -18.23 -23.38 10.68
C SER A 29 -18.05 -23.15 12.19
N HIS A 30 -18.59 -24.02 13.04
CA HIS A 30 -18.43 -23.93 14.49
C HIS A 30 -17.00 -24.29 14.92
N SER A 31 -16.42 -25.33 14.32
CA SER A 31 -15.04 -25.74 14.56
C SER A 31 -14.03 -24.67 14.14
N GLU A 32 -14.24 -24.03 12.96
CA GLU A 32 -13.41 -22.92 12.50
C GLU A 32 -13.51 -21.68 13.41
N LYS A 33 -14.72 -21.36 13.88
CA LYS A 33 -14.93 -20.26 14.85
C LYS A 33 -14.24 -20.54 16.18
N GLN A 34 -14.28 -21.79 16.67
CA GLN A 34 -13.60 -22.18 17.90
C GLN A 34 -12.07 -22.19 17.73
N LYS A 35 -11.55 -22.64 16.56
CA LYS A 35 -10.12 -22.56 16.24
C LYS A 35 -9.66 -21.12 16.19
N LYS A 36 -10.35 -20.24 15.45
CA LYS A 36 -10.05 -18.80 15.41
C LYS A 36 -10.12 -18.15 16.79
N ALA A 37 -11.12 -18.48 17.60
CA ALA A 37 -11.25 -17.94 18.95
C ALA A 37 -10.16 -18.43 19.92
N LYS A 38 -9.56 -19.63 19.69
CA LYS A 38 -8.39 -20.10 20.40
C LYS A 38 -7.11 -19.42 19.88
N GLU A 39 -6.94 -19.33 18.56
CA GLU A 39 -5.83 -18.63 17.92
C GLU A 39 -5.79 -17.15 18.33
N ASP A 40 -6.95 -16.47 18.39
CA ASP A 40 -7.02 -15.07 18.83
C ASP A 40 -6.71 -14.88 20.33
N LYS A 41 -6.88 -15.91 21.15
CA LYS A 41 -6.48 -15.91 22.58
C LYS A 41 -5.00 -16.22 22.80
N GLU A 42 -4.35 -16.84 21.82
CA GLU A 42 -2.92 -17.19 21.85
C GLU A 42 -2.04 -16.18 21.11
N LYS A 43 -2.63 -15.18 20.44
CA LYS A 43 -1.84 -14.13 19.78
C LYS A 43 -1.07 -13.30 20.80
N VAL A 44 0.24 -13.44 20.77
CA VAL A 44 1.14 -12.61 21.57
C VAL A 44 1.33 -11.29 20.85
N SER A 45 0.95 -10.18 21.47
CA SER A 45 1.28 -8.85 20.95
C SER A 45 2.79 -8.64 21.07
N LEU A 46 3.42 -8.33 19.94
CA LEU A 46 4.86 -8.02 19.87
C LEU A 46 5.09 -6.51 19.94
N VAL A 47 4.21 -5.74 19.34
CA VAL A 47 4.19 -4.29 19.41
C VAL A 47 2.75 -3.86 19.69
N ASP A 48 2.57 -3.10 20.77
CA ASP A 48 1.25 -2.54 21.16
C ASP A 48 1.43 -1.07 21.50
N VAL A 49 1.44 -0.25 20.45
CA VAL A 49 1.54 1.21 20.57
C VAL A 49 0.43 1.87 19.76
N LYS A 50 -0.15 2.96 20.28
CA LYS A 50 -1.31 3.60 19.65
C LYS A 50 -0.98 4.29 18.34
N SER A 51 0.20 4.89 18.23
CA SER A 51 0.64 5.58 17.03
C SER A 51 2.14 5.81 17.02
N LEU A 52 2.74 5.75 15.84
CA LEU A 52 4.15 6.05 15.62
C LEU A 52 4.37 7.56 15.45
N LYS A 53 5.55 7.99 15.89
CA LYS A 53 6.18 9.26 15.53
C LYS A 53 7.09 9.07 14.31
N SER A 54 7.84 7.98 14.26
CA SER A 54 8.74 7.62 13.17
C SER A 54 8.90 6.11 13.08
N PHE A 55 9.29 5.62 11.91
CA PHE A 55 9.79 4.27 11.71
C PHE A 55 10.78 4.24 10.55
N ALA A 56 11.64 3.23 10.58
CA ALA A 56 12.55 2.93 9.48
C ALA A 56 12.66 1.42 9.30
N TYR A 57 13.01 1.01 8.10
CA TYR A 57 13.32 -0.38 7.82
C TYR A 57 14.51 -0.48 6.88
N GLU A 58 15.26 -1.56 7.02
CA GLU A 58 16.46 -1.82 6.23
C GLU A 58 16.55 -3.28 5.83
N SER A 59 17.13 -3.55 4.66
CA SER A 59 17.45 -4.86 4.12
C SER A 59 18.57 -4.73 3.09
N GLY A 60 19.56 -5.61 3.13
CA GLY A 60 20.63 -5.67 2.14
C GLY A 60 21.40 -4.36 1.93
N GLY A 61 21.51 -3.52 2.97
CA GLY A 61 22.16 -2.21 2.91
C GLY A 61 21.29 -1.09 2.36
N SER A 62 20.05 -1.36 1.93
CA SER A 62 19.05 -0.35 1.59
C SER A 62 18.26 0.02 2.83
N LYS A 63 17.96 1.31 3.00
CA LYS A 63 17.19 1.84 4.13
C LYS A 63 16.12 2.79 3.66
N MET A 64 14.97 2.72 4.31
CA MET A 64 13.87 3.67 4.16
C MET A 64 13.47 4.18 5.55
N SER A 65 13.32 5.49 5.70
CA SER A 65 12.97 6.10 6.99
C SER A 65 11.93 7.20 6.83
N PHE A 66 10.99 7.24 7.77
CA PHE A 66 9.82 8.09 7.72
C PHE A 66 9.53 8.71 9.08
N THR A 67 9.31 10.01 9.10
CA THR A 67 8.90 10.75 10.29
C THR A 67 7.54 11.38 10.04
N LYS A 68 6.73 11.50 11.09
CA LYS A 68 5.42 12.12 11.03
C LYS A 68 5.52 13.59 11.39
N ASP A 69 5.23 14.47 10.44
CA ASP A 69 5.17 15.92 10.60
C ASP A 69 3.75 16.42 10.31
N ASP A 70 3.20 17.29 11.15
CA ASP A 70 1.83 17.82 11.07
C ASP A 70 0.72 16.80 10.73
N GLY A 71 0.94 15.54 11.14
CA GLY A 71 -0.02 14.45 10.93
C GLY A 71 0.17 13.66 9.63
N GLU A 72 1.07 14.07 8.77
CA GLU A 72 1.46 13.38 7.55
C GLU A 72 2.83 12.74 7.67
N TRP A 73 3.08 11.71 6.87
CA TRP A 73 4.38 11.05 6.80
C TRP A 73 5.27 11.76 5.80
N VAL A 74 6.52 11.97 6.19
CA VAL A 74 7.57 12.59 5.38
C VAL A 74 8.72 11.59 5.25
N TYR A 75 9.34 11.52 4.07
CA TYR A 75 10.56 10.74 3.84
C TYR A 75 11.76 11.50 4.37
N ASP A 76 12.55 10.89 5.26
CA ASP A 76 13.59 11.61 6.00
C ASP A 76 14.80 12.04 5.15
N GLU A 77 15.06 11.34 4.04
CA GLU A 77 16.19 11.68 3.15
C GLU A 77 15.87 12.82 2.18
N ASP A 78 14.58 13.03 1.86
CA ASP A 78 14.12 14.11 0.97
C ASP A 78 12.68 14.50 1.31
N ASP A 79 12.51 15.63 1.98
CA ASP A 79 11.21 16.18 2.41
C ASP A 79 10.35 16.70 1.25
N GLY A 80 10.93 16.86 0.06
CA GLY A 80 10.21 17.19 -1.17
C GLY A 80 9.43 16.02 -1.76
N VAL A 81 9.69 14.78 -1.30
CA VAL A 81 9.02 13.59 -1.80
C VAL A 81 7.55 13.56 -1.38
N ARG A 82 6.66 13.52 -2.35
CA ARG A 82 5.23 13.40 -2.11
C ARG A 82 4.83 11.93 -1.93
N LEU A 83 4.82 11.49 -0.69
CA LEU A 83 4.48 10.12 -0.34
C LEU A 83 2.99 9.82 -0.54
N ASN A 84 2.68 8.60 -0.99
CA ASN A 84 1.34 8.03 -0.89
C ASN A 84 1.04 7.74 0.59
N GLN A 85 0.31 8.67 1.22
CA GLN A 85 0.01 8.62 2.65
C GLN A 85 -0.76 7.36 3.06
N SER A 86 -1.58 6.78 2.18
CA SER A 86 -2.32 5.57 2.50
C SER A 86 -1.40 4.35 2.60
N THR A 87 -0.42 4.24 1.71
CA THR A 87 0.59 3.17 1.73
C THR A 87 1.44 3.25 2.99
N ILE A 88 2.00 4.42 3.29
CA ILE A 88 2.84 4.60 4.49
C ILE A 88 2.05 4.39 5.79
N LYS A 89 0.79 4.83 5.84
CA LYS A 89 -0.10 4.58 7.00
C LYS A 89 -0.42 3.09 7.16
N SER A 90 -0.50 2.31 6.08
CA SER A 90 -0.68 0.86 6.15
C SER A 90 0.51 0.19 6.81
N THR A 91 1.72 0.45 6.32
CA THR A 91 2.97 -0.07 6.90
C THR A 91 3.09 0.31 8.39
N ALA A 92 2.84 1.57 8.73
CA ALA A 92 2.86 2.04 10.12
C ALA A 92 1.84 1.31 11.01
N LYS A 93 0.68 0.96 10.46
CA LYS A 93 -0.38 0.21 11.17
C LYS A 93 0.04 -1.24 11.42
N GLU A 94 0.65 -1.90 10.44
CA GLU A 94 1.19 -3.26 10.63
C GLU A 94 2.24 -3.29 11.74
N ILE A 95 3.10 -2.27 11.82
CA ILE A 95 4.10 -2.15 12.90
C ILE A 95 3.41 -1.93 14.25
N THR A 96 2.43 -1.01 14.36
CA THR A 96 1.81 -0.66 15.67
C THR A 96 1.03 -1.79 16.30
N GLY A 97 0.48 -2.69 15.50
CA GLY A 97 -0.34 -3.81 15.96
C GLY A 97 0.28 -5.17 15.67
N LEU A 98 1.62 -5.25 15.59
CA LEU A 98 2.29 -6.48 15.26
C LEU A 98 2.03 -7.57 16.30
N THR A 99 1.50 -8.69 15.85
CA THR A 99 1.23 -9.86 16.67
C THR A 99 1.98 -11.08 16.14
N ALA A 100 2.42 -11.93 17.06
CA ALA A 100 2.97 -13.23 16.70
C ALA A 100 1.87 -14.16 16.20
N VAL A 101 2.16 -14.90 15.14
CA VAL A 101 1.37 -16.07 14.73
C VAL A 101 1.64 -17.22 15.70
N ARG A 102 2.90 -17.37 16.13
CA ARG A 102 3.34 -18.39 17.08
C ARG A 102 4.59 -17.94 17.83
N LYS A 103 4.69 -18.28 19.11
CA LYS A 103 5.94 -18.27 19.88
C LYS A 103 6.55 -19.67 19.84
N LEU A 104 7.85 -19.79 19.58
CA LEU A 104 8.57 -21.06 19.66
C LEU A 104 8.80 -21.42 21.13
N SER A 105 8.49 -22.66 21.50
CA SER A 105 8.59 -23.11 22.91
C SER A 105 10.01 -23.49 23.32
N ASP A 106 10.79 -24.00 22.39
CA ASP A 106 12.16 -24.44 22.57
C ASP A 106 12.93 -24.17 21.28
N PRO A 107 13.33 -22.89 21.06
CA PRO A 107 13.99 -22.52 19.81
C PRO A 107 15.44 -23.06 19.80
N ASP A 108 15.87 -23.43 18.61
CA ASP A 108 17.29 -23.69 18.31
C ASP A 108 18.09 -22.37 18.34
N GLU A 109 19.31 -22.35 17.81
CA GLU A 109 20.13 -21.15 17.79
C GLU A 109 19.53 -20.08 16.85
N LYS A 110 19.77 -18.80 17.15
CA LYS A 110 19.23 -17.66 16.36
C LYS A 110 19.65 -17.72 14.88
N SER A 111 20.82 -18.29 14.61
CA SER A 111 21.34 -18.53 13.25
C SER A 111 20.44 -19.43 12.41
N ASP A 112 19.77 -20.43 13.01
CA ASP A 112 18.89 -21.36 12.30
C ASP A 112 17.65 -20.66 11.74
N TYR A 113 17.30 -19.53 12.33
CA TYR A 113 16.17 -18.68 11.95
C TYR A 113 16.57 -17.44 11.13
N GLY A 114 17.89 -17.26 10.87
CA GLY A 114 18.42 -16.05 10.22
C GLY A 114 18.34 -14.80 11.11
N LEU A 115 18.30 -14.96 12.44
CA LEU A 115 18.10 -13.84 13.37
C LEU A 115 19.42 -13.32 13.97
N ASP A 116 20.53 -13.95 13.72
CA ASP A 116 21.88 -13.42 13.97
C ASP A 116 22.34 -12.41 12.90
N SER A 117 21.78 -12.53 11.69
CA SER A 117 21.95 -11.62 10.58
C SER A 117 20.60 -11.44 9.86
N PRO A 118 19.67 -10.65 10.43
CA PRO A 118 18.30 -10.58 9.95
C PRO A 118 18.21 -10.00 8.54
N ASP A 119 17.33 -10.60 7.72
CA ASP A 119 17.04 -10.13 6.36
C ASP A 119 16.43 -8.73 6.39
N TYR A 120 15.61 -8.44 7.40
CA TYR A 120 15.01 -7.12 7.60
C TYR A 120 15.15 -6.68 9.05
N THR A 121 15.42 -5.41 9.24
CA THR A 121 15.37 -4.75 10.55
C THR A 121 14.40 -3.59 10.48
N VAL A 122 13.39 -3.58 11.36
CA VAL A 122 12.40 -2.50 11.44
C VAL A 122 12.56 -1.81 12.79
N THR A 123 12.85 -0.52 12.78
CA THR A 123 12.92 0.31 13.97
C THR A 123 11.71 1.25 14.05
N TYR A 124 11.23 1.52 15.25
CA TYR A 124 10.12 2.44 15.42
C TYR A 124 10.25 3.30 16.69
N ALA A 125 9.64 4.47 16.65
CA ALA A 125 9.42 5.31 17.81
C ALA A 125 7.95 5.73 17.85
N ALA A 126 7.28 5.46 18.96
CA ALA A 126 5.90 5.82 19.20
C ALA A 126 5.77 7.24 19.76
N LYS A 127 4.58 7.82 19.70
CA LYS A 127 4.29 9.17 20.25
C LYS A 127 4.39 9.24 21.77
N ASP A 128 4.20 8.13 22.47
CA ASP A 128 4.33 8.02 23.93
C ASP A 128 5.77 7.87 24.41
N GLY A 129 6.74 7.82 23.47
CA GLY A 129 8.17 7.66 23.75
C GLY A 129 8.67 6.21 23.70
N THR A 130 7.79 5.24 23.54
CA THR A 130 8.17 3.83 23.32
C THR A 130 8.97 3.69 22.03
N LYS A 131 10.06 2.93 22.09
CA LYS A 131 10.92 2.60 20.94
C LYS A 131 11.15 1.10 20.92
N GLY A 132 11.47 0.58 19.75
CA GLY A 132 11.86 -0.82 19.62
C GLY A 132 12.39 -1.15 18.24
N THR A 133 12.96 -2.34 18.16
CA THR A 133 13.49 -2.93 16.93
C THR A 133 12.89 -4.31 16.76
N ILE A 134 12.42 -4.58 15.55
CA ILE A 134 11.93 -5.89 15.11
C ILE A 134 12.96 -6.44 14.14
N GLN A 135 13.55 -7.58 14.48
CA GLN A 135 14.45 -8.32 13.60
C GLN A 135 13.64 -9.42 12.92
N ILE A 136 13.75 -9.53 11.60
CA ILE A 136 13.02 -10.47 10.77
C ILE A 136 14.03 -11.28 9.97
N GLY A 137 14.04 -12.57 10.16
CA GLY A 137 14.95 -13.51 9.53
C GLY A 137 14.26 -14.34 8.43
N ASN A 138 14.60 -15.63 8.37
CA ASN A 138 14.18 -16.55 7.31
C ASN A 138 12.66 -16.69 7.18
N ALA A 139 12.21 -16.97 5.97
CA ALA A 139 10.83 -17.34 5.71
C ALA A 139 10.47 -18.70 6.32
N ALA A 140 9.25 -18.81 6.85
CA ALA A 140 8.67 -20.02 7.45
C ALA A 140 7.28 -20.28 6.82
N GLY A 141 7.25 -20.74 5.56
CA GLY A 141 6.04 -20.81 4.75
C GLY A 141 5.53 -19.41 4.39
N ASP A 142 4.28 -19.09 4.72
CA ASP A 142 3.70 -17.74 4.52
C ASP A 142 4.08 -16.75 5.63
N ASN A 143 4.86 -17.20 6.62
CA ASN A 143 5.29 -16.40 7.76
C ASN A 143 6.80 -16.16 7.70
N TYR A 144 7.31 -15.35 8.63
CA TYR A 144 8.74 -15.12 8.83
C TYR A 144 9.10 -15.31 10.29
N TYR A 145 10.30 -15.80 10.58
CA TYR A 145 10.83 -15.77 11.93
C TYR A 145 11.14 -14.32 12.32
N ALA A 146 10.84 -14.00 13.57
CA ALA A 146 11.05 -12.64 14.07
C ALA A 146 11.43 -12.66 15.56
N MET A 147 12.15 -11.63 15.95
CA MET A 147 12.55 -11.34 17.32
C MET A 147 12.41 -9.86 17.61
N ILE A 148 12.04 -9.51 18.83
CA ILE A 148 12.08 -8.13 19.31
C ILE A 148 13.42 -7.93 20.01
N GLU A 149 14.04 -6.76 19.78
CA GLU A 149 15.27 -6.37 20.49
C GLU A 149 15.10 -6.53 22.01
N ASP A 150 16.15 -6.89 22.70
CA ASP A 150 16.16 -7.19 24.14
C ASP A 150 15.32 -8.43 24.57
N SER A 151 14.91 -9.28 23.62
CA SER A 151 14.20 -10.53 23.88
C SER A 151 14.97 -11.70 23.28
N ASP A 152 15.05 -12.82 24.03
CA ASP A 152 15.58 -14.08 23.50
C ASP A 152 14.49 -14.97 22.88
N ALA A 153 13.24 -14.52 22.91
CA ALA A 153 12.12 -15.30 22.39
C ALA A 153 12.03 -15.18 20.87
N VAL A 154 11.94 -16.32 20.20
CA VAL A 154 11.72 -16.42 18.75
C VAL A 154 10.23 -16.60 18.48
N TYR A 155 9.75 -15.85 17.51
CA TYR A 155 8.36 -15.85 17.06
C TYR A 155 8.27 -16.13 15.55
N THR A 156 7.08 -16.44 15.08
CA THR A 156 6.73 -16.26 13.68
C THR A 156 5.70 -15.14 13.55
N ILE A 157 5.87 -14.30 12.55
CA ILE A 157 4.93 -13.21 12.19
C ILE A 157 4.38 -13.44 10.79
N SER A 158 3.23 -12.86 10.48
CA SER A 158 2.69 -12.89 9.11
C SER A 158 3.63 -12.20 8.12
N GLY A 159 3.73 -12.74 6.90
CA GLY A 159 4.47 -12.12 5.80
C GLY A 159 3.90 -10.77 5.33
N THR A 160 2.75 -10.33 5.86
CA THR A 160 2.12 -9.04 5.50
C THR A 160 3.06 -7.87 5.77
N LEU A 161 3.67 -7.82 6.96
CA LEU A 161 4.63 -6.75 7.27
C LEU A 161 5.77 -6.72 6.26
N VAL A 162 6.39 -7.87 5.95
CA VAL A 162 7.51 -7.95 5.00
C VAL A 162 7.09 -7.48 3.61
N SER A 163 5.87 -7.81 3.19
CA SER A 163 5.32 -7.36 1.90
C SER A 163 5.12 -5.84 1.83
N ASP A 164 4.89 -5.20 2.98
CA ASP A 164 4.71 -3.74 3.08
C ASP A 164 6.06 -2.98 3.18
N LEU A 165 7.21 -3.68 3.35
CA LEU A 165 8.53 -3.07 3.38
C LEU A 165 9.05 -2.83 1.95
N VAL A 166 8.57 -1.78 1.31
CA VAL A 166 8.92 -1.43 -0.07
C VAL A 166 10.15 -0.52 -0.09
N PHE A 167 11.19 -0.91 -0.83
CA PHE A 167 12.45 -0.17 -0.97
C PHE A 167 12.53 0.68 -2.24
N ASP A 168 11.60 0.52 -3.16
CA ASP A 168 11.47 1.39 -4.33
C ASP A 168 10.66 2.64 -3.98
N LEU A 169 11.33 3.77 -3.86
CA LEU A 169 10.70 5.04 -3.51
C LEU A 169 9.58 5.42 -4.49
N SER A 170 9.72 5.09 -5.77
CA SER A 170 8.70 5.41 -6.78
C SER A 170 7.36 4.73 -6.50
N SER A 171 7.39 3.54 -5.92
CA SER A 171 6.19 2.79 -5.49
C SER A 171 5.53 3.34 -4.22
N LEU A 172 6.26 4.17 -3.46
CA LEU A 172 5.77 4.82 -2.25
C LEU A 172 5.27 6.25 -2.48
N THR A 173 5.38 6.76 -3.70
CA THR A 173 5.03 8.13 -4.03
C THR A 173 3.69 8.24 -4.73
N GLU A 174 3.11 9.42 -4.66
CA GLU A 174 1.89 9.78 -5.37
C GLU A 174 2.24 10.71 -6.54
N ASN A 175 1.97 10.26 -7.76
CA ASN A 175 2.14 11.10 -8.94
C ASN A 175 0.99 12.08 -9.07
N ASP A 176 1.28 13.26 -9.65
CA ASP A 176 0.24 14.19 -10.04
C ASP A 176 -0.70 13.56 -11.06
N THR A 177 -1.98 13.77 -10.86
CA THR A 177 -3.00 13.37 -11.82
C THR A 177 -3.33 14.53 -12.75
N LEU A 178 -3.26 14.25 -14.05
CA LEU A 178 -3.69 15.24 -15.04
C LEU A 178 -5.22 15.25 -15.13
N PRO A 179 -5.83 16.44 -15.34
CA PRO A 179 -7.26 16.53 -15.48
C PRO A 179 -7.74 15.81 -16.75
N SER A 180 -8.93 15.22 -16.68
CA SER A 180 -9.54 14.58 -17.86
C SER A 180 -9.98 15.64 -18.87
N ILE A 181 -9.16 15.86 -19.89
CA ILE A 181 -9.40 16.82 -20.97
C ILE A 181 -9.74 16.08 -22.26
N SER A 182 -10.84 16.46 -22.88
CA SER A 182 -11.34 15.90 -24.13
C SER A 182 -11.83 16.99 -25.08
N SER A 183 -12.11 16.65 -26.32
CA SER A 183 -12.69 17.59 -27.31
C SER A 183 -14.06 18.17 -26.88
N GLY A 184 -14.76 17.47 -25.98
CA GLY A 184 -16.06 17.90 -25.44
C GLY A 184 -15.97 19.01 -24.40
N ASN A 185 -14.96 18.95 -23.52
CA ASN A 185 -14.84 19.89 -22.41
C ASN A 185 -13.78 20.99 -22.59
N LEU A 186 -12.77 20.80 -23.45
CA LEU A 186 -11.71 21.78 -23.71
C LEU A 186 -12.28 23.07 -24.37
N LYS A 187 -11.94 24.24 -23.84
CA LYS A 187 -12.43 25.54 -24.27
C LYS A 187 -11.38 26.40 -24.96
N LYS A 188 -10.17 26.38 -24.48
CA LYS A 188 -9.05 27.18 -24.98
C LYS A 188 -7.74 26.46 -24.67
N VAL A 189 -6.77 26.56 -25.56
CA VAL A 189 -5.37 26.19 -25.30
C VAL A 189 -4.50 27.38 -25.64
N GLU A 190 -3.55 27.67 -24.79
CA GLU A 190 -2.49 28.66 -25.00
C GLU A 190 -1.15 27.95 -24.91
N VAL A 191 -0.34 28.10 -25.93
CA VAL A 191 1.02 27.55 -25.98
C VAL A 191 1.98 28.72 -26.01
N THR A 192 2.84 28.80 -24.99
CA THR A 192 3.86 29.82 -24.86
C THR A 192 5.25 29.18 -25.00
N GLN A 193 6.01 29.69 -25.95
CA GLN A 193 7.39 29.29 -26.20
C GLN A 193 8.20 30.52 -26.62
N ASN A 194 9.42 30.70 -26.06
CA ASN A 194 10.29 31.85 -26.36
C ASN A 194 9.57 33.21 -26.20
N GLY A 195 8.79 33.36 -25.14
CA GLY A 195 8.01 34.59 -24.89
C GLY A 195 6.82 34.84 -25.82
N LYS A 196 6.57 33.97 -26.81
CA LYS A 196 5.47 34.10 -27.75
C LYS A 196 4.33 33.14 -27.39
N THR A 197 3.12 33.70 -27.24
CA THR A 197 1.92 32.90 -26.93
C THR A 197 1.06 32.77 -28.20
N THR A 198 0.69 31.53 -28.51
CA THR A 198 -0.29 31.18 -29.52
C THR A 198 -1.56 30.65 -28.87
N THR A 199 -2.73 31.18 -29.26
CA THR A 199 -4.01 30.80 -28.65
C THR A 199 -4.87 30.03 -29.65
N TYR A 200 -5.37 28.87 -29.24
CA TYR A 200 -6.26 28.00 -30.01
C TYR A 200 -7.66 28.00 -29.40
N LYS A 201 -8.64 28.53 -30.12
CA LYS A 201 -10.06 28.62 -29.69
C LYS A 201 -11.03 27.92 -30.63
N LYS A 202 -10.65 27.68 -31.89
CA LYS A 202 -11.53 27.04 -32.88
C LYS A 202 -11.77 25.59 -32.54
N LYS A 203 -12.98 25.09 -32.76
CA LYS A 203 -13.42 23.74 -32.39
C LYS A 203 -12.52 22.64 -32.98
N LYS A 204 -12.11 22.77 -34.25
CA LYS A 204 -11.24 21.79 -34.93
C LYS A 204 -9.85 21.73 -34.27
N GLU A 205 -9.21 22.88 -34.10
CA GLU A 205 -7.87 22.97 -33.46
C GLU A 205 -7.87 22.39 -32.03
N ARG A 206 -8.92 22.70 -31.25
CA ARG A 206 -9.07 22.18 -29.90
C ARG A 206 -9.29 20.66 -29.86
N ALA A 207 -9.98 20.10 -30.85
CA ALA A 207 -10.20 18.66 -30.92
C ALA A 207 -8.89 17.89 -31.18
N GLU A 208 -8.03 18.43 -32.05
CA GLU A 208 -6.71 17.86 -32.34
C GLU A 208 -5.80 17.92 -31.12
N LEU A 209 -5.75 19.07 -30.44
CA LEU A 209 -4.95 19.23 -29.21
C LEU A 209 -5.48 18.38 -28.05
N ALA A 210 -6.78 18.20 -27.91
CA ALA A 210 -7.37 17.36 -26.88
C ALA A 210 -7.00 15.88 -27.02
N GLY A 211 -6.79 15.39 -28.25
CA GLY A 211 -6.29 14.04 -28.51
C GLY A 211 -4.90 13.82 -27.92
N GLY A 212 -4.00 14.79 -28.06
CA GLY A 212 -2.68 14.75 -27.45
C GLY A 212 -2.74 14.76 -25.91
N TRP A 213 -3.64 15.56 -25.33
CA TRP A 213 -3.78 15.64 -23.88
C TRP A 213 -4.20 14.32 -23.23
N GLY A 214 -5.11 13.59 -23.86
CA GLY A 214 -5.59 12.30 -23.36
C GLY A 214 -4.54 11.18 -23.37
N THR A 215 -3.39 11.41 -23.99
CA THR A 215 -2.27 10.43 -24.05
C THR A 215 -1.15 10.73 -23.04
N ILE A 216 -1.21 11.88 -22.35
CA ILE A 216 -0.17 12.24 -21.35
C ILE A 216 -0.44 11.46 -20.08
N SER A 217 0.56 10.71 -19.61
CA SER A 217 0.57 10.08 -18.29
C SER A 217 1.88 10.36 -17.59
N LEU A 218 1.81 10.62 -16.30
CA LEU A 218 2.98 10.76 -15.45
C LEU A 218 3.27 9.40 -14.83
N THR A 219 4.42 8.82 -15.15
CA THR A 219 4.80 7.47 -14.72
C THR A 219 5.73 7.48 -13.53
N GLN A 220 6.60 8.50 -13.44
CA GLN A 220 7.59 8.61 -12.38
C GLN A 220 8.02 10.07 -12.22
N CYS A 221 8.24 10.51 -10.98
CA CYS A 221 8.98 11.72 -10.66
C CYS A 221 10.47 11.38 -10.61
N THR A 222 11.31 12.15 -11.30
CA THR A 222 12.77 11.92 -11.36
C THR A 222 13.57 12.82 -10.42
N ASP A 223 12.97 13.89 -9.92
CA ASP A 223 13.58 14.84 -8.99
C ASP A 223 12.47 15.53 -8.20
N TYR A 224 12.42 15.29 -6.90
CA TYR A 224 11.37 15.80 -6.01
C TYR A 224 11.71 17.20 -5.46
N ASN A 225 12.97 17.65 -5.56
CA ASN A 225 13.47 18.87 -4.98
C ASN A 225 14.27 19.71 -5.99
N VAL A 226 13.69 19.88 -7.18
CA VAL A 226 14.33 20.55 -8.32
C VAL A 226 14.79 21.96 -7.95
N LYS A 227 16.10 22.18 -7.94
CA LYS A 227 16.73 23.51 -7.72
C LYS A 227 17.17 24.15 -9.03
N ASP A 228 17.42 23.36 -10.05
CA ASP A 228 17.87 23.82 -11.37
C ASP A 228 16.99 23.23 -12.47
N LEU A 229 16.02 24.01 -12.91
CA LEU A 229 15.11 23.63 -14.00
C LEU A 229 15.81 23.51 -15.36
N ALA A 230 16.96 24.18 -15.56
CA ALA A 230 17.71 24.14 -16.83
C ALA A 230 18.25 22.73 -17.12
N LYS A 231 18.62 21.98 -16.07
CA LYS A 231 19.03 20.58 -16.17
C LYS A 231 18.01 19.69 -16.90
N TYR A 232 16.73 20.05 -16.80
CA TYR A 232 15.60 19.32 -17.41
C TYR A 232 15.00 20.03 -18.63
N GLY A 233 15.61 21.15 -19.10
CA GLY A 233 15.05 21.96 -20.19
C GLY A 233 13.73 22.65 -19.82
N LEU A 234 13.49 22.89 -18.54
CA LEU A 234 12.27 23.51 -18.00
C LEU A 234 12.49 24.96 -17.54
N ASP A 235 13.67 25.50 -17.73
CA ASP A 235 13.97 26.92 -17.54
C ASP A 235 13.18 27.79 -18.52
N GLU A 236 13.08 29.09 -18.27
CA GLU A 236 12.26 30.02 -19.05
C GLU A 236 12.62 30.06 -20.54
N ALA A 237 13.91 29.88 -20.87
CA ALA A 237 14.39 29.92 -22.25
C ALA A 237 14.00 28.68 -23.08
N ASN A 238 13.88 27.52 -22.44
CA ASN A 238 13.71 26.24 -23.12
C ASN A 238 12.32 25.65 -22.97
N ARG A 239 11.60 25.96 -21.90
CA ARG A 239 10.29 25.37 -21.62
C ARG A 239 9.21 25.78 -22.63
N ILE A 240 8.34 24.83 -22.92
CA ILE A 240 7.07 25.08 -23.59
C ILE A 240 5.99 25.04 -22.51
N THR A 241 5.28 26.14 -22.30
CA THR A 241 4.14 26.18 -21.37
C THR A 241 2.85 26.02 -22.12
N VAL A 242 2.06 25.03 -21.74
CA VAL A 242 0.75 24.78 -22.33
C VAL A 242 -0.32 24.98 -21.25
N THR A 243 -1.21 25.95 -21.49
CA THR A 243 -2.32 26.27 -20.58
C THR A 243 -3.62 25.87 -21.21
N ALA A 244 -4.34 24.94 -20.57
CA ALA A 244 -5.66 24.50 -21.02
C ALA A 244 -6.77 25.08 -20.16
N THR A 245 -7.75 25.76 -20.78
CA THR A 245 -9.01 26.12 -20.11
C THR A 245 -10.07 25.09 -20.50
N TYR A 246 -10.64 24.40 -19.52
CA TYR A 246 -11.65 23.36 -19.77
C TYR A 246 -12.85 23.50 -18.83
N LYS A 247 -13.94 22.80 -19.13
CA LYS A 247 -15.11 22.71 -18.27
C LYS A 247 -14.99 21.41 -17.47
N ASP A 248 -14.99 21.53 -16.15
CA ASP A 248 -14.98 20.36 -15.28
C ASP A 248 -16.30 19.60 -15.41
N SER A 249 -16.22 18.29 -15.59
CA SER A 249 -17.40 17.43 -15.73
C SER A 249 -18.16 17.24 -14.40
N THR A 250 -17.46 17.45 -13.27
CA THR A 250 -18.02 17.22 -11.92
C THR A 250 -18.72 18.45 -11.35
N SER A 251 -18.18 19.66 -11.58
CA SER A 251 -18.73 20.90 -11.02
C SER A 251 -19.40 21.79 -12.06
N GLY A 252 -19.17 21.52 -13.34
CA GLY A 252 -19.64 22.40 -14.42
C GLY A 252 -18.87 23.70 -14.56
N ASP A 253 -17.91 23.97 -13.70
CA ASP A 253 -17.12 25.20 -13.68
C ASP A 253 -15.98 25.17 -14.69
N LYS A 254 -15.58 26.37 -15.15
CA LYS A 254 -14.36 26.51 -15.94
C LYS A 254 -13.14 26.38 -15.04
N LYS A 255 -12.21 25.49 -15.43
CA LYS A 255 -10.88 25.37 -14.80
C LYS A 255 -9.78 25.63 -15.82
N THR A 256 -8.66 26.07 -15.31
CA THR A 256 -7.45 26.37 -16.10
C THR A 256 -6.29 25.65 -15.48
#